data_c22aa1414bcb285265a652a6f6719198
#
_entry.id   c22aa1414bcb285265a652a6f6719198
#
_cell.length_a   1.000
_cell.length_b   1.000
_cell.length_c   1.000
_cell.angle_alpha   90.00
_cell.angle_beta   90.00
_cell.angle_gamma   90.00
#
_symmetry.space_group_name_H-M   'P 1'
#
loop_
_entity.id
_entity.type
_entity.pdbx_description
1 polymer ?
#
loop_
_entity_poly.entity_id
_entity_poly.type
_entity_poly.pdbx_seq_one_letter_code
_entity_poly.pdbx_strand_id
1 'polypeptide(L)'
;MFLEFGPRAERLPVPQKVATSAIRPYVGAIVSDSGLKQTPLFQEHEKLGAKMTEFSGWNMPVCYSSIVEEHHAVRNRVGIFDISHMGQIEVSGPAAKPWLNRMLSNNVDRLAISQGQYSLLLNKAGGVIDDLLVYRRHDDQFLLVVNAAKIDEDFAWMLESVSGGVAVLNCSSLFGALAVQGPRSPELMGIFGELPPRNHFCDLKIEGSSTMIARTGYTGEDGFELFFPGGLAPFIWNRLLELGKPLGMVPCGLGSRDTLRLEACFPLNGSDLTPERTPLEAGLGLFVDLTKREFIGREALCAQKESGIKQRLSALKATGKSPPFRSHYPVFAGEGKVGELTSGTQSPTLGVAIGLGYLNVEFAQPRQKVEIEIRGRRYAAGVERKPMYKSLTPRK
;
A
#
# COMPACT_ATOMS: atom_id res chain seq x y z
N MET A 1 -29.46 17.04 -33.88
CA MET A 1 -30.19 16.47 -32.74
C MET A 1 -29.13 16.22 -31.68
N PHE A 2 -28.94 17.23 -30.82
CA PHE A 2 -27.87 17.27 -29.82
C PHE A 2 -28.28 16.43 -28.65
N LEU A 3 -27.44 15.46 -28.25
CA LEU A 3 -27.58 14.72 -27.02
C LEU A 3 -26.80 15.47 -25.91
N GLU A 4 -27.53 15.86 -24.90
CA GLU A 4 -27.07 16.58 -23.70
C GLU A 4 -26.11 15.72 -22.88
N PHE A 5 -25.02 16.35 -22.44
CA PHE A 5 -24.04 15.78 -21.53
C PHE A 5 -24.64 15.66 -20.12
N GLY A 6 -24.46 14.51 -19.49
CA GLY A 6 -24.84 14.24 -18.11
C GLY A 6 -24.10 15.12 -17.07
N PRO A 7 -24.49 15.07 -15.80
CA PRO A 7 -24.12 16.06 -14.80
C PRO A 7 -22.63 16.09 -14.53
N ARG A 8 -22.09 17.31 -14.50
CA ARG A 8 -20.69 17.61 -14.08
C ARG A 8 -20.48 17.12 -12.65
N ALA A 9 -19.42 16.35 -12.42
CA ALA A 9 -18.94 16.05 -11.09
C ALA A 9 -18.68 17.35 -10.31
N GLU A 10 -19.39 17.52 -9.19
CA GLU A 10 -19.21 18.67 -8.31
C GLU A 10 -17.78 18.68 -7.78
N ARG A 11 -17.12 19.82 -7.92
CA ARG A 11 -15.82 20.07 -7.30
C ARG A 11 -16.01 20.04 -5.80
N LEU A 12 -15.25 19.20 -5.09
CA LEU A 12 -15.09 19.39 -3.65
C LEU A 12 -14.54 20.80 -3.43
N PRO A 13 -15.11 21.59 -2.49
CA PRO A 13 -14.68 22.96 -2.28
C PRO A 13 -13.20 22.95 -1.86
N VAL A 14 -12.36 23.63 -2.63
CA VAL A 14 -11.10 24.17 -2.12
C VAL A 14 -11.47 24.97 -0.87
N PRO A 15 -10.80 24.81 0.29
CA PRO A 15 -11.11 25.61 1.46
C PRO A 15 -10.87 27.08 1.15
N GLN A 16 -11.90 27.76 0.64
CA GLN A 16 -12.03 29.20 0.83
C GLN A 16 -12.12 29.40 2.34
N LYS A 17 -11.44 30.42 2.87
CA LYS A 17 -11.45 30.83 4.28
C LYS A 17 -12.78 30.45 4.93
N VAL A 18 -12.79 29.32 5.67
CA VAL A 18 -13.97 28.80 6.32
C VAL A 18 -14.32 29.79 7.41
N ALA A 19 -15.52 30.37 7.29
CA ALA A 19 -16.11 31.15 8.35
C ALA A 19 -16.17 30.27 9.60
N THR A 20 -15.51 30.74 10.65
CA THR A 20 -15.43 30.14 11.98
C THR A 20 -16.82 30.03 12.60
N SER A 21 -17.50 28.90 12.44
CA SER A 21 -18.50 28.43 13.43
C SER A 21 -18.78 26.95 13.26
N ALA A 22 -18.44 26.17 14.28
CA ALA A 22 -18.98 24.87 14.66
C ALA A 22 -18.49 23.58 13.94
N ILE A 23 -17.31 23.56 13.32
CA ILE A 23 -16.59 22.30 13.16
C ILE A 23 -15.37 22.38 14.07
N ARG A 24 -15.36 21.65 15.18
CA ARG A 24 -14.10 21.47 15.93
C ARG A 24 -13.11 20.85 14.94
N PRO A 25 -11.94 21.49 14.71
CA PRO A 25 -10.93 20.86 13.87
C PRO A 25 -10.64 19.51 14.49
N TYR A 26 -10.65 18.45 13.67
CA TYR A 26 -10.09 17.17 14.06
C TYR A 26 -8.64 17.46 14.44
N VAL A 27 -8.35 17.44 15.73
CA VAL A 27 -6.99 17.60 16.25
C VAL A 27 -6.27 16.36 15.76
N GLY A 28 -5.21 16.55 15.01
CA GLY A 28 -4.40 15.48 14.42
C GLY A 28 -4.08 14.35 15.39
N ALA A 29 -3.62 13.22 14.89
CA ALA A 29 -3.41 11.97 15.63
C ALA A 29 -3.16 12.20 17.12
N ILE A 30 -4.07 11.73 17.97
CA ILE A 30 -3.94 11.82 19.43
C ILE A 30 -2.67 11.02 19.78
N VAL A 31 -1.72 11.66 20.46
CA VAL A 31 -0.54 10.97 20.99
C VAL A 31 -0.95 10.40 22.35
N SER A 32 -0.79 9.09 22.53
CA SER A 32 -1.05 8.42 23.82
C SER A 32 0.03 8.77 24.86
N ASP A 33 -0.23 8.43 26.12
CA ASP A 33 0.77 8.56 27.20
C ASP A 33 2.07 7.77 26.90
N SER A 34 1.99 6.74 26.06
CA SER A 34 3.16 5.98 25.56
C SER A 34 3.92 6.68 24.44
N GLY A 35 3.50 7.85 23.98
CA GLY A 35 4.10 8.59 22.86
C GLY A 35 3.74 8.07 21.47
N LEU A 36 2.87 7.04 21.36
CA LEU A 36 2.44 6.47 20.07
C LEU A 36 1.23 7.26 19.51
N LYS A 37 1.25 7.49 18.20
CA LYS A 37 0.12 8.07 17.46
C LYS A 37 -1.06 7.08 17.46
N GLN A 38 -2.28 7.59 17.52
CA GLN A 38 -3.51 6.82 17.45
C GLN A 38 -4.33 7.23 16.22
N THR A 39 -4.92 6.25 15.54
CA THR A 39 -5.87 6.51 14.47
C THR A 39 -7.22 6.96 15.02
N PRO A 40 -8.09 7.56 14.18
CA PRO A 40 -9.47 7.88 14.59
C PRO A 40 -10.27 6.66 15.08
N LEU A 41 -9.80 5.45 14.81
CA LEU A 41 -10.47 4.19 15.13
C LEU A 41 -9.91 3.50 16.37
N PHE A 42 -8.93 4.10 17.05
CA PHE A 42 -8.28 3.47 18.19
C PHE A 42 -9.28 2.92 19.23
N GLN A 43 -10.26 3.72 19.61
CA GLN A 43 -11.30 3.30 20.58
C GLN A 43 -12.19 2.16 20.05
N GLU A 44 -12.44 2.12 18.73
CA GLU A 44 -13.20 1.03 18.13
C GLU A 44 -12.41 -0.28 18.13
N HIS A 45 -11.10 -0.21 17.97
CA HIS A 45 -10.21 -1.37 18.10
C HIS A 45 -10.23 -1.94 19.52
N GLU A 46 -10.15 -1.07 20.53
CA GLU A 46 -10.24 -1.48 21.95
C GLU A 46 -11.61 -2.12 22.27
N LYS A 47 -12.71 -1.53 21.81
CA LYS A 47 -14.08 -2.08 22.00
C LYS A 47 -14.23 -3.47 21.39
N LEU A 48 -13.55 -3.75 20.28
CA LEU A 48 -13.54 -5.06 19.62
C LEU A 48 -12.53 -6.04 20.21
N GLY A 49 -11.80 -5.66 21.26
CA GLY A 49 -10.81 -6.50 21.92
C GLY A 49 -9.56 -6.76 21.07
N ALA A 50 -9.20 -5.83 20.19
CA ALA A 50 -8.03 -5.97 19.34
C ALA A 50 -6.74 -6.10 20.18
N LYS A 51 -5.86 -6.98 19.75
CA LYS A 51 -4.50 -7.04 20.27
C LYS A 51 -3.68 -5.93 19.59
N MET A 52 -3.32 -4.91 20.36
CA MET A 52 -2.61 -3.75 19.85
C MET A 52 -1.08 -3.96 19.81
N THR A 53 -0.39 -3.27 18.91
CA THR A 53 1.07 -3.27 18.78
C THR A 53 1.56 -1.91 18.24
N GLU A 54 2.81 -1.60 18.55
CA GLU A 54 3.51 -0.50 17.90
C GLU A 54 3.81 -0.86 16.44
N PHE A 55 3.54 0.06 15.53
CA PHE A 55 3.88 -0.04 14.11
C PHE A 55 4.17 1.35 13.56
N SER A 56 5.42 1.61 13.19
CA SER A 56 5.85 2.88 12.58
C SER A 56 5.44 4.11 13.39
N GLY A 57 5.54 4.04 14.72
CA GLY A 57 5.15 5.11 15.64
C GLY A 57 3.64 5.21 15.92
N TRP A 58 2.84 4.28 15.39
CA TRP A 58 1.40 4.18 15.62
C TRP A 58 1.03 3.01 16.52
N ASN A 59 -0.03 3.16 17.31
CA ASN A 59 -0.65 2.07 18.06
C ASN A 59 -1.73 1.43 17.19
N MET A 60 -1.44 0.24 16.63
CA MET A 60 -2.26 -0.42 15.61
C MET A 60 -2.72 -1.81 16.04
N PRO A 61 -3.89 -2.30 15.56
CA PRO A 61 -4.31 -3.67 15.83
C PRO A 61 -3.46 -4.67 15.05
N VAL A 62 -2.85 -5.64 15.74
CA VAL A 62 -2.16 -6.76 15.10
C VAL A 62 -3.15 -7.85 14.69
N CYS A 63 -4.17 -8.10 15.51
CA CYS A 63 -5.32 -8.96 15.20
C CYS A 63 -6.47 -8.73 16.19
N TYR A 64 -7.68 -9.17 15.82
CA TYR A 64 -8.88 -9.15 16.66
C TYR A 64 -9.25 -10.56 17.13
N SER A 65 -9.22 -11.56 16.24
CA SER A 65 -9.41 -12.96 16.57
C SER A 65 -8.08 -13.72 16.44
N SER A 66 -7.74 -14.13 15.24
CA SER A 66 -6.45 -14.72 14.93
C SER A 66 -5.99 -14.31 13.54
N ILE A 67 -4.66 -14.17 13.36
CA ILE A 67 -4.06 -13.82 12.06
C ILE A 67 -4.54 -14.79 10.95
N VAL A 68 -4.66 -16.08 11.26
CA VAL A 68 -5.05 -17.12 10.30
C VAL A 68 -6.52 -16.98 9.90
N GLU A 69 -7.41 -16.75 10.86
CA GLU A 69 -8.83 -16.58 10.62
C GLU A 69 -9.12 -15.31 9.79
N GLU A 70 -8.53 -14.19 10.17
CA GLU A 70 -8.62 -12.92 9.45
C GLU A 70 -8.08 -13.05 8.02
N HIS A 71 -6.94 -13.71 7.85
CA HIS A 71 -6.37 -14.01 6.55
C HIS A 71 -7.35 -14.80 5.66
N HIS A 72 -7.92 -15.88 6.20
CA HIS A 72 -8.88 -16.69 5.45
C HIS A 72 -10.20 -15.97 5.18
N ALA A 73 -10.62 -15.04 6.05
CA ALA A 73 -11.77 -14.20 5.78
C ALA A 73 -11.54 -13.32 4.54
N VAL A 74 -10.37 -12.71 4.41
CA VAL A 74 -10.00 -11.92 3.22
C VAL A 74 -9.90 -12.79 1.97
N ARG A 75 -9.35 -14.02 2.08
CA ARG A 75 -9.24 -14.93 0.92
C ARG A 75 -10.59 -15.44 0.41
N ASN A 76 -11.55 -15.64 1.30
CA ASN A 76 -12.78 -16.37 0.98
C ASN A 76 -14.05 -15.51 1.08
N ARG A 77 -14.01 -14.37 1.75
CA ARG A 77 -15.16 -13.55 2.08
C ARG A 77 -14.82 -12.06 1.97
N VAL A 78 -14.82 -11.33 3.09
CA VAL A 78 -14.46 -9.91 3.20
C VAL A 78 -13.73 -9.66 4.51
N GLY A 79 -12.65 -8.89 4.44
CA GLY A 79 -12.00 -8.29 5.61
C GLY A 79 -11.99 -6.76 5.51
N ILE A 80 -12.05 -6.09 6.66
CA ILE A 80 -11.89 -4.64 6.76
C ILE A 80 -10.67 -4.31 7.61
N PHE A 81 -9.82 -3.40 7.11
CA PHE A 81 -8.61 -2.93 7.77
C PHE A 81 -8.70 -1.43 8.03
N ASP A 82 -8.25 -0.99 9.18
CA ASP A 82 -7.89 0.40 9.39
C ASP A 82 -6.54 0.69 8.71
N ILE A 83 -6.55 1.61 7.76
CA ILE A 83 -5.36 2.11 7.08
C ILE A 83 -5.20 3.63 7.27
N SER A 84 -5.85 4.20 8.30
CA SER A 84 -5.80 5.65 8.58
C SER A 84 -4.41 6.14 9.01
N HIS A 85 -3.50 5.23 9.34
CA HIS A 85 -2.10 5.56 9.61
C HIS A 85 -1.28 5.89 8.36
N MET A 86 -1.76 5.52 7.16
CA MET A 86 -1.12 5.88 5.89
C MET A 86 -1.18 7.39 5.68
N GLY A 87 -0.18 7.98 5.01
CA GLY A 87 -0.14 9.40 4.71
C GLY A 87 -0.97 9.77 3.49
N GLN A 88 -1.58 10.96 3.53
CA GLN A 88 -2.25 11.58 2.40
C GLN A 88 -1.60 12.94 2.13
N ILE A 89 -0.97 13.08 0.95
CA ILE A 89 -0.35 14.31 0.50
C ILE A 89 -1.09 14.79 -0.73
N GLU A 90 -1.66 15.99 -0.66
CA GLU A 90 -2.28 16.65 -1.80
C GLU A 90 -1.24 17.47 -2.56
N VAL A 91 -1.23 17.30 -3.89
CA VAL A 91 -0.41 18.09 -4.81
C VAL A 91 -1.33 18.76 -5.81
N SER A 92 -1.23 20.10 -5.91
CA SER A 92 -2.13 20.87 -6.78
C SER A 92 -1.41 22.04 -7.45
N GLY A 93 -2.07 22.58 -8.49
CA GLY A 93 -1.61 23.76 -9.23
C GLY A 93 -1.22 23.46 -10.67
N PRO A 94 -1.11 24.51 -11.52
CA PRO A 94 -0.92 24.36 -12.97
C PRO A 94 0.38 23.64 -13.35
N ALA A 95 1.39 23.60 -12.47
CA ALA A 95 2.63 22.88 -12.69
C ALA A 95 2.69 21.53 -11.93
N ALA A 96 1.63 21.09 -11.25
CA ALA A 96 1.61 19.87 -10.43
C ALA A 96 1.93 18.61 -11.24
N LYS A 97 1.29 18.42 -12.39
CA LYS A 97 1.47 17.23 -13.24
C LYS A 97 2.91 17.09 -13.76
N PRO A 98 3.51 18.11 -14.45
CA PRO A 98 4.90 18.00 -14.88
C PRO A 98 5.89 17.90 -13.73
N TRP A 99 5.61 18.53 -12.59
CA TRP A 99 6.44 18.40 -11.39
C TRP A 99 6.39 16.99 -10.82
N LEU A 100 5.19 16.40 -10.62
CA LEU A 100 5.06 15.00 -10.20
C LEU A 100 5.74 14.03 -11.15
N ASN A 101 5.67 14.31 -12.46
CA ASN A 101 6.32 13.47 -13.45
C ASN A 101 7.86 13.50 -13.34
N ARG A 102 8.46 14.56 -12.78
CA ARG A 102 9.89 14.63 -12.44
C ARG A 102 10.21 14.01 -11.08
N MET A 103 9.28 14.08 -10.11
CA MET A 103 9.49 13.50 -8.78
C MET A 103 9.41 11.97 -8.76
N LEU A 104 8.55 11.39 -9.57
CA LEU A 104 8.15 9.99 -9.49
C LEU A 104 8.72 9.15 -10.64
N SER A 105 8.98 7.87 -10.40
CA SER A 105 9.57 6.95 -11.38
C SER A 105 8.62 6.60 -12.53
N ASN A 106 7.31 6.47 -12.25
CA ASN A 106 6.31 6.12 -13.26
C ASN A 106 5.87 7.36 -14.05
N ASN A 107 5.19 7.16 -15.17
CA ASN A 107 4.80 8.23 -16.07
C ASN A 107 3.43 8.80 -15.70
N VAL A 108 3.42 9.93 -14.99
CA VAL A 108 2.21 10.63 -14.55
C VAL A 108 1.45 11.26 -15.73
N ASP A 109 2.11 11.49 -16.88
CA ASP A 109 1.43 12.00 -18.07
C ASP A 109 0.40 11.03 -18.65
N ARG A 110 0.59 9.73 -18.40
CA ARG A 110 -0.34 8.66 -18.81
C ARG A 110 -1.50 8.45 -17.83
N LEU A 111 -1.46 9.09 -16.66
CA LEU A 111 -2.49 8.93 -15.65
C LEU A 111 -3.74 9.72 -16.02
N ALA A 112 -4.86 9.03 -16.24
CA ALA A 112 -6.15 9.65 -16.53
C ALA A 112 -6.80 10.21 -15.26
N ILE A 113 -7.76 11.14 -15.42
CA ILE A 113 -8.61 11.58 -14.30
C ILE A 113 -9.39 10.38 -13.77
N SER A 114 -9.60 10.34 -12.46
CA SER A 114 -10.23 9.23 -11.70
C SER A 114 -9.42 7.92 -11.73
N GLN A 115 -8.15 7.97 -12.12
CA GLN A 115 -7.27 6.81 -12.11
C GLN A 115 -6.22 6.91 -11.01
N GLY A 116 -5.82 5.75 -10.47
CA GLY A 116 -4.69 5.57 -9.57
C GLY A 116 -3.52 4.89 -10.26
N GLN A 117 -2.31 5.27 -9.89
CA GLN A 117 -1.07 4.72 -10.42
C GLN A 117 -0.08 4.45 -9.28
N TYR A 118 0.45 3.23 -9.22
CA TYR A 118 1.58 2.92 -8.35
C TYR A 118 2.86 3.52 -8.91
N SER A 119 3.64 4.15 -8.06
CA SER A 119 4.90 4.78 -8.42
C SER A 119 5.90 4.72 -7.26
N LEU A 120 7.12 5.16 -7.52
CA LEU A 120 8.20 5.17 -6.54
C LEU A 120 8.78 6.58 -6.43
N LEU A 121 9.04 6.99 -5.21
CA LEU A 121 9.84 8.15 -4.87
C LEU A 121 11.28 7.68 -4.68
N LEU A 122 12.21 8.27 -5.44
CA LEU A 122 13.60 7.80 -5.49
C LEU A 122 14.57 8.88 -5.00
N ASN A 123 15.71 8.43 -4.50
CA ASN A 123 16.87 9.29 -4.31
C ASN A 123 17.69 9.43 -5.61
N LYS A 124 18.68 10.30 -5.61
CA LYS A 124 19.53 10.56 -6.80
C LYS A 124 20.34 9.34 -7.25
N ALA A 125 20.62 8.40 -6.33
CA ALA A 125 21.30 7.14 -6.64
C ALA A 125 20.36 6.07 -7.21
N GLY A 126 19.05 6.36 -7.37
CA GLY A 126 18.04 5.44 -7.85
C GLY A 126 17.46 4.50 -6.79
N GLY A 127 17.85 4.65 -5.53
CA GLY A 127 17.30 3.89 -4.40
C GLY A 127 15.90 4.36 -4.03
N VAL A 128 15.09 3.45 -3.48
CA VAL A 128 13.68 3.70 -3.16
C VAL A 128 13.56 4.40 -1.80
N ILE A 129 13.13 5.67 -1.80
CA ILE A 129 12.73 6.39 -0.59
C ILE A 129 11.39 5.84 -0.12
N ASP A 130 10.38 5.89 -1.00
CA ASP A 130 9.05 5.33 -0.74
C ASP A 130 8.40 4.76 -2.01
N ASP A 131 7.41 3.90 -1.81
CA ASP A 131 6.47 3.42 -2.82
C ASP A 131 5.06 3.90 -2.47
N LEU A 132 4.36 4.44 -3.45
CA LEU A 132 3.13 5.18 -3.21
C LEU A 132 2.10 5.00 -4.33
N LEU A 133 0.85 5.33 -4.01
CA LEU A 133 -0.23 5.46 -4.99
C LEU A 133 -0.47 6.94 -5.28
N VAL A 134 -0.56 7.29 -6.58
CA VAL A 134 -0.94 8.62 -7.06
C VAL A 134 -2.32 8.53 -7.68
N TYR A 135 -3.28 9.28 -7.17
CA TYR A 135 -4.62 9.42 -7.73
C TYR A 135 -4.76 10.77 -8.39
N ARG A 136 -5.14 10.81 -9.68
CA ARG A 136 -5.42 12.06 -10.38
C ARG A 136 -6.89 12.43 -10.21
N ARG A 137 -7.17 13.44 -9.38
CA ARG A 137 -8.55 13.88 -9.08
C ARG A 137 -9.09 14.83 -10.14
N HIS A 138 -8.26 15.76 -10.60
CA HIS A 138 -8.56 16.73 -11.64
C HIS A 138 -7.33 16.95 -12.52
N ASP A 139 -7.40 17.86 -13.46
CA ASP A 139 -6.28 18.14 -14.38
C ASP A 139 -5.00 18.52 -13.65
N ASP A 140 -5.13 19.28 -12.57
CA ASP A 140 -4.07 19.86 -11.76
C ASP A 140 -4.14 19.51 -10.26
N GLN A 141 -4.87 18.43 -9.90
CA GLN A 141 -5.05 18.00 -8.51
C GLN A 141 -4.80 16.49 -8.38
N PHE A 142 -3.91 16.14 -7.45
CA PHE A 142 -3.47 14.78 -7.20
C PHE A 142 -3.51 14.51 -5.70
N LEU A 143 -3.87 13.27 -5.34
CA LEU A 143 -3.74 12.75 -3.98
C LEU A 143 -2.70 11.63 -4.01
N LEU A 144 -1.67 11.75 -3.18
CA LEU A 144 -0.66 10.74 -2.97
C LEU A 144 -0.95 10.02 -1.66
N VAL A 145 -0.93 8.69 -1.70
CA VAL A 145 -1.03 7.84 -0.51
C VAL A 145 0.33 7.20 -0.28
N VAL A 146 0.98 7.60 0.81
CA VAL A 146 2.36 7.24 1.17
C VAL A 146 2.42 6.35 2.41
N ASN A 147 3.54 5.65 2.62
CA ASN A 147 3.70 4.77 3.78
C ASN A 147 3.76 5.56 5.10
N ALA A 148 3.17 4.98 6.16
CA ALA A 148 3.03 5.62 7.48
C ALA A 148 4.37 6.08 8.07
N ALA A 149 5.43 5.28 7.90
CA ALA A 149 6.77 5.59 8.38
C ALA A 149 7.47 6.70 7.58
N LYS A 150 6.94 7.04 6.40
CA LYS A 150 7.60 7.93 5.42
C LYS A 150 6.92 9.28 5.28
N ILE A 151 5.78 9.51 5.93
CA ILE A 151 4.96 10.74 5.76
C ILE A 151 5.81 12.02 5.85
N ASP A 152 6.58 12.17 6.92
CA ASP A 152 7.35 13.39 7.18
C ASP A 152 8.58 13.48 6.26
N GLU A 153 9.24 12.34 5.97
CA GLU A 153 10.41 12.26 5.08
C GLU A 153 10.00 12.59 3.63
N ASP A 154 8.92 11.97 3.14
CA ASP A 154 8.42 12.19 1.78
C ASP A 154 7.95 13.63 1.59
N PHE A 155 7.21 14.16 2.57
CA PHE A 155 6.75 15.53 2.53
C PHE A 155 7.92 16.53 2.50
N ALA A 156 8.94 16.32 3.33
CA ALA A 156 10.15 17.13 3.34
C ALA A 156 10.91 17.04 2.00
N TRP A 157 11.11 15.82 1.48
CA TRP A 157 11.75 15.57 0.18
C TRP A 157 11.02 16.25 -0.97
N MET A 158 9.68 16.21 -0.96
CA MET A 158 8.86 16.90 -1.95
C MET A 158 9.01 18.41 -1.86
N LEU A 159 9.02 18.98 -0.65
CA LEU A 159 9.15 20.42 -0.43
C LEU A 159 10.50 21.00 -0.91
N GLU A 160 11.60 20.23 -0.82
CA GLU A 160 12.89 20.64 -1.35
C GLU A 160 12.89 20.92 -2.86
N SER A 161 11.96 20.28 -3.59
CA SER A 161 11.87 20.36 -5.05
C SER A 161 10.68 21.18 -5.56
N VAL A 162 9.87 21.76 -4.66
CA VAL A 162 8.72 22.58 -5.04
C VAL A 162 9.17 23.84 -5.76
N SER A 163 8.51 24.12 -6.87
CA SER A 163 8.72 25.34 -7.66
C SER A 163 7.40 26.07 -7.91
N GLY A 164 7.45 27.29 -8.45
CA GLY A 164 6.26 28.09 -8.70
C GLY A 164 5.16 27.36 -9.48
N GLY A 165 3.92 27.55 -9.05
CA GLY A 165 2.74 26.90 -9.65
C GLY A 165 2.44 25.49 -9.13
N VAL A 166 3.12 25.05 -8.05
CA VAL A 166 2.84 23.80 -7.33
C VAL A 166 2.57 24.10 -5.86
N ALA A 167 1.52 23.55 -5.31
CA ALA A 167 1.24 23.47 -3.88
C ALA A 167 1.29 22.00 -3.43
N VAL A 168 1.98 21.75 -2.30
CA VAL A 168 2.08 20.43 -1.67
C VAL A 168 1.59 20.57 -0.24
N LEU A 169 0.61 19.77 0.16
CA LEU A 169 -0.01 19.84 1.49
C LEU A 169 -0.07 18.43 2.11
N ASN A 170 0.45 18.30 3.32
CA ASN A 170 0.23 17.11 4.12
C ASN A 170 -1.16 17.19 4.77
N CYS A 171 -2.08 16.39 4.28
CA CYS A 171 -3.48 16.32 4.73
C CYS A 171 -3.76 15.08 5.59
N SER A 172 -2.75 14.29 5.94
CA SER A 172 -2.90 12.98 6.61
C SER A 172 -3.78 13.04 7.85
N SER A 173 -3.66 14.11 8.65
CA SER A 173 -4.46 14.29 9.87
C SER A 173 -5.95 14.60 9.63
N LEU A 174 -6.35 14.90 8.38
CA LEU A 174 -7.74 15.23 8.04
C LEU A 174 -8.53 14.00 7.61
N PHE A 175 -7.87 12.89 7.25
CA PHE A 175 -8.47 11.71 6.69
C PHE A 175 -8.59 10.56 7.69
N GLY A 176 -9.68 9.80 7.57
CA GLY A 176 -9.77 8.41 7.94
C GLY A 176 -9.69 7.57 6.67
N ALA A 177 -9.08 6.38 6.76
CA ALA A 177 -8.98 5.50 5.63
C ALA A 177 -9.19 4.03 6.02
N LEU A 178 -9.96 3.32 5.19
CA LEU A 178 -10.30 1.90 5.40
C LEU A 178 -9.99 1.11 4.14
N ALA A 179 -9.56 -0.15 4.30
CA ALA A 179 -9.46 -1.09 3.19
C ALA A 179 -10.47 -2.23 3.37
N VAL A 180 -11.38 -2.39 2.42
CA VAL A 180 -12.38 -3.46 2.35
C VAL A 180 -11.93 -4.44 1.28
N GLN A 181 -11.47 -5.62 1.68
CA GLN A 181 -10.72 -6.53 0.81
C GLN A 181 -11.32 -7.94 0.83
N GLY A 182 -11.30 -8.61 -0.31
CA GLY A 182 -11.75 -9.99 -0.47
C GLY A 182 -12.76 -10.18 -1.61
N PRO A 183 -13.06 -11.42 -2.03
CA PRO A 183 -13.88 -11.72 -3.20
C PRO A 183 -15.32 -11.20 -3.12
N ARG A 184 -15.83 -10.97 -1.91
CA ARG A 184 -17.19 -10.43 -1.71
C ARG A 184 -17.19 -8.91 -1.44
N SER A 185 -16.05 -8.23 -1.50
CA SER A 185 -15.98 -6.78 -1.31
C SER A 185 -16.79 -6.00 -2.35
N PRO A 186 -16.88 -6.41 -3.64
CA PRO A 186 -17.76 -5.73 -4.61
C PRO A 186 -19.25 -5.84 -4.26
N GLU A 187 -19.69 -6.95 -3.65
CA GLU A 187 -21.06 -7.14 -3.22
C GLU A 187 -21.44 -6.13 -2.12
N LEU A 188 -20.55 -5.93 -1.15
CA LEU A 188 -20.74 -4.94 -0.10
C LEU A 188 -20.70 -3.51 -0.64
N MET A 189 -19.65 -3.18 -1.38
CA MET A 189 -19.43 -1.80 -1.81
C MET A 189 -20.44 -1.35 -2.88
N GLY A 190 -20.98 -2.28 -3.66
CA GLY A 190 -22.03 -2.03 -4.66
C GLY A 190 -23.35 -1.52 -4.07
N ILE A 191 -23.57 -1.64 -2.75
CA ILE A 191 -24.75 -1.08 -2.05
C ILE A 191 -24.75 0.45 -2.14
N PHE A 192 -23.56 1.07 -2.21
CA PHE A 192 -23.43 2.53 -2.19
C PHE A 192 -23.47 3.17 -3.59
N GLY A 193 -23.37 2.38 -4.66
CA GLY A 193 -23.44 2.88 -6.05
C GLY A 193 -22.60 2.07 -7.03
N GLU A 194 -22.41 2.64 -8.21
CA GLU A 194 -21.57 2.06 -9.25
C GLU A 194 -20.09 2.08 -8.85
N LEU A 195 -19.44 0.93 -8.94
CA LEU A 195 -18.07 0.75 -8.51
C LEU A 195 -17.09 1.13 -9.63
N PRO A 196 -15.94 1.73 -9.26
CA PRO A 196 -14.93 2.08 -10.24
C PRO A 196 -14.26 0.83 -10.83
N PRO A 197 -13.73 0.93 -12.06
CA PRO A 197 -12.83 -0.10 -12.60
C PRO A 197 -11.56 -0.23 -11.73
N ARG A 198 -10.83 -1.32 -11.93
CA ARG A 198 -9.58 -1.54 -11.19
C ARG A 198 -8.57 -0.40 -11.44
N ASN A 199 -7.85 -0.01 -10.38
CA ASN A 199 -6.94 1.13 -10.36
C ASN A 199 -7.61 2.47 -10.71
N HIS A 200 -8.93 2.56 -10.55
CA HIS A 200 -9.67 3.81 -10.64
C HIS A 200 -10.37 4.08 -9.31
N PHE A 201 -10.87 5.28 -9.17
CA PHE A 201 -11.69 5.68 -8.03
C PHE A 201 -12.93 6.45 -8.49
N CYS A 202 -13.89 6.51 -7.61
CA CYS A 202 -15.06 7.40 -7.72
C CYS A 202 -15.38 7.97 -6.35
N ASP A 203 -16.17 9.04 -6.31
CA ASP A 203 -16.72 9.57 -5.08
C ASP A 203 -18.14 9.04 -4.91
N LEU A 204 -18.39 8.30 -3.84
CA LEU A 204 -19.72 7.83 -3.46
C LEU A 204 -20.15 8.42 -2.11
N LYS A 205 -21.43 8.41 -1.82
CA LYS A 205 -21.94 8.82 -0.51
C LYS A 205 -22.11 7.59 0.38
N ILE A 206 -21.35 7.54 1.46
CA ILE A 206 -21.57 6.60 2.55
C ILE A 206 -22.22 7.38 3.67
N GLU A 207 -23.49 7.06 3.98
CA GLU A 207 -24.28 7.71 5.03
C GLU A 207 -24.27 9.25 4.92
N GLY A 208 -24.39 9.76 3.68
CA GLY A 208 -24.42 11.18 3.38
C GLY A 208 -23.04 11.85 3.25
N SER A 209 -21.95 11.19 3.65
CA SER A 209 -20.60 11.71 3.51
C SER A 209 -19.99 11.35 2.15
N SER A 210 -19.40 12.34 1.48
CA SER A 210 -18.59 12.09 0.27
C SER A 210 -17.34 11.31 0.65
N THR A 211 -17.20 10.12 0.08
CA THR A 211 -16.11 9.18 0.32
C THR A 211 -15.47 8.83 -1.02
N MET A 212 -14.18 9.06 -1.15
CA MET A 212 -13.41 8.57 -2.30
C MET A 212 -13.22 7.06 -2.15
N ILE A 213 -13.67 6.28 -3.12
CA ILE A 213 -13.56 4.82 -3.15
C ILE A 213 -12.66 4.42 -4.30
N ALA A 214 -11.47 3.95 -3.99
CA ALA A 214 -10.49 3.47 -4.95
C ALA A 214 -10.51 1.94 -5.01
N ARG A 215 -10.58 1.35 -6.22
CA ARG A 215 -10.48 -0.11 -6.38
C ARG A 215 -9.03 -0.54 -6.44
N THR A 216 -8.41 -0.48 -5.28
CA THR A 216 -7.01 -0.80 -4.98
C THR A 216 -6.93 -1.63 -3.72
N GLY A 217 -5.73 -2.13 -3.38
CA GLY A 217 -5.50 -2.90 -2.16
C GLY A 217 -4.15 -3.57 -2.11
N TYR A 218 -3.83 -4.12 -0.95
CA TYR A 218 -2.53 -4.72 -0.62
C TYR A 218 -2.62 -6.20 -0.21
N THR A 219 -3.62 -6.90 -0.72
CA THR A 219 -3.93 -8.30 -0.31
C THR A 219 -3.77 -9.32 -1.43
N GLY A 220 -3.76 -8.87 -2.67
CA GLY A 220 -3.82 -9.76 -3.84
C GLY A 220 -5.25 -10.17 -4.23
N GLU A 221 -6.26 -9.87 -3.40
CA GLU A 221 -7.68 -10.00 -3.71
C GLU A 221 -8.23 -8.74 -4.38
N ASP A 222 -9.48 -8.82 -4.83
CA ASP A 222 -10.25 -7.63 -5.20
C ASP A 222 -10.62 -6.86 -3.93
N GLY A 223 -10.72 -5.53 -4.05
CA GLY A 223 -11.02 -4.72 -2.89
C GLY A 223 -10.98 -3.23 -3.16
N PHE A 224 -11.32 -2.49 -2.11
CA PHE A 224 -11.48 -1.05 -2.18
C PHE A 224 -10.77 -0.39 -1.00
N GLU A 225 -10.17 0.75 -1.26
CA GLU A 225 -9.62 1.66 -0.26
C GLU A 225 -10.49 2.92 -0.23
N LEU A 226 -10.95 3.28 0.95
CA LEU A 226 -11.89 4.36 1.20
C LEU A 226 -11.16 5.50 1.91
N PHE A 227 -11.33 6.72 1.42
CA PHE A 227 -10.76 7.93 2.03
C PHE A 227 -11.90 8.93 2.30
N PHE A 228 -12.01 9.38 3.55
CA PHE A 228 -13.10 10.22 4.03
C PHE A 228 -12.65 11.12 5.19
N PRO A 229 -13.42 12.15 5.60
CA PRO A 229 -13.07 12.97 6.76
C PRO A 229 -12.88 12.16 8.03
N GLY A 230 -11.73 12.30 8.71
CA GLY A 230 -11.30 11.46 9.83
C GLY A 230 -12.30 11.40 10.99
N GLY A 231 -13.04 12.49 11.25
CA GLY A 231 -14.08 12.53 12.29
C GLY A 231 -15.26 11.58 12.06
N LEU A 232 -15.41 11.03 10.84
CA LEU A 232 -16.47 10.07 10.49
C LEU A 232 -16.00 8.61 10.57
N ALA A 233 -14.72 8.37 10.86
CA ALA A 233 -14.14 7.04 10.82
C ALA A 233 -14.89 6.02 11.72
N PRO A 234 -15.22 6.29 12.99
CA PRO A 234 -15.96 5.34 13.82
C PRO A 234 -17.35 5.00 13.26
N PHE A 235 -18.02 5.99 12.68
CA PHE A 235 -19.34 5.80 12.10
C PHE A 235 -19.30 4.92 10.85
N ILE A 236 -18.39 5.22 9.90
CA ILE A 236 -18.23 4.46 8.66
C ILE A 236 -17.75 3.04 8.95
N TRP A 237 -16.80 2.88 9.88
CA TRP A 237 -16.30 1.58 10.34
C TRP A 237 -17.43 0.67 10.85
N ASN A 238 -18.21 1.17 11.81
CA ASN A 238 -19.30 0.41 12.42
C ASN A 238 -20.39 0.08 11.39
N ARG A 239 -20.71 1.03 10.50
CA ARG A 239 -21.70 0.81 9.44
C ARG A 239 -21.26 -0.25 8.44
N LEU A 240 -20.00 -0.24 8.02
CA LEU A 240 -19.47 -1.27 7.12
C LEU A 240 -19.44 -2.66 7.77
N LEU A 241 -19.07 -2.75 9.06
CA LEU A 241 -19.14 -4.01 9.81
C LEU A 241 -20.56 -4.55 9.91
N GLU A 242 -21.55 -3.69 10.17
CA GLU A 242 -22.96 -4.07 10.22
C GLU A 242 -23.45 -4.61 8.87
N LEU A 243 -23.24 -3.86 7.79
CA LEU A 243 -23.64 -4.25 6.43
C LEU A 243 -22.86 -5.47 5.89
N GLY A 244 -21.60 -5.61 6.29
CA GLY A 244 -20.74 -6.72 5.89
C GLY A 244 -20.97 -8.01 6.68
N LYS A 245 -21.67 -7.96 7.83
CA LYS A 245 -21.92 -9.13 8.66
C LYS A 245 -22.58 -10.31 7.92
N PRO A 246 -23.62 -10.11 7.09
CA PRO A 246 -24.19 -11.20 6.29
C PRO A 246 -23.24 -11.78 5.23
N LEU A 247 -22.21 -11.02 4.85
CA LEU A 247 -21.19 -11.43 3.91
C LEU A 247 -20.01 -12.13 4.60
N GLY A 248 -20.07 -12.29 5.93
CA GLY A 248 -18.99 -12.84 6.75
C GLY A 248 -17.78 -11.93 6.89
N MET A 249 -18.01 -10.62 6.86
CA MET A 249 -16.96 -9.62 7.07
C MET A 249 -16.43 -9.68 8.50
N VAL A 250 -15.11 -9.55 8.62
CA VAL A 250 -14.43 -9.45 9.92
C VAL A 250 -13.44 -8.29 9.92
N PRO A 251 -13.20 -7.66 11.08
CA PRO A 251 -12.09 -6.74 11.22
C PRO A 251 -10.77 -7.51 11.15
N CYS A 252 -9.77 -6.92 10.51
CA CYS A 252 -8.48 -7.53 10.23
C CYS A 252 -7.35 -6.59 10.66
N GLY A 253 -6.32 -7.16 11.31
CA GLY A 253 -5.16 -6.41 11.77
C GLY A 253 -3.93 -6.57 10.88
N LEU A 254 -2.82 -5.92 11.32
CA LEU A 254 -1.55 -5.91 10.59
C LEU A 254 -0.96 -7.30 10.37
N GLY A 255 -1.23 -8.25 11.27
CA GLY A 255 -0.72 -9.61 11.13
C GLY A 255 -1.28 -10.32 9.90
N SER A 256 -2.59 -10.22 9.66
CA SER A 256 -3.21 -10.77 8.45
C SER A 256 -2.84 -9.95 7.20
N ARG A 257 -2.72 -8.60 7.31
CA ARG A 257 -2.22 -7.75 6.22
C ARG A 257 -0.84 -8.19 5.73
N ASP A 258 0.08 -8.51 6.65
CA ASP A 258 1.45 -8.95 6.30
C ASP A 258 1.46 -10.33 5.64
N THR A 259 0.71 -11.30 6.14
CA THR A 259 0.63 -12.62 5.51
C THR A 259 0.01 -12.56 4.11
N LEU A 260 -1.03 -11.74 3.91
CA LEU A 260 -1.72 -11.54 2.63
C LEU A 260 -0.83 -10.89 1.58
N ARG A 261 -0.16 -9.77 1.94
CA ARG A 261 0.72 -9.04 1.01
C ARG A 261 1.90 -9.91 0.57
N LEU A 262 2.45 -10.70 1.51
CA LEU A 262 3.62 -11.52 1.25
C LEU A 262 3.30 -12.69 0.30
N GLU A 263 2.13 -13.32 0.43
CA GLU A 263 1.63 -14.31 -0.54
C GLU A 263 1.45 -13.71 -1.95
N ALA A 264 1.00 -12.45 -2.02
CA ALA A 264 0.89 -11.69 -3.27
C ALA A 264 2.26 -11.17 -3.77
N CYS A 265 3.33 -11.33 -2.99
CA CYS A 265 4.67 -10.78 -3.25
C CYS A 265 4.71 -9.26 -3.37
N PHE A 266 3.84 -8.54 -2.66
CA PHE A 266 3.92 -7.10 -2.55
C PHE A 266 5.02 -6.73 -1.55
N PRO A 267 5.99 -5.90 -1.96
CA PRO A 267 7.09 -5.51 -1.08
C PRO A 267 6.60 -4.58 0.03
N LEU A 268 7.34 -4.54 1.14
CA LEU A 268 7.14 -3.63 2.26
C LEU A 268 8.28 -2.61 2.28
N ASN A 269 7.94 -1.32 2.30
CA ASN A 269 8.92 -0.26 2.49
C ASN A 269 9.58 -0.37 3.87
N GLY A 270 10.87 -0.08 3.94
CA GLY A 270 11.70 -0.24 5.13
C GLY A 270 12.23 -1.66 5.35
N SER A 271 11.69 -2.67 4.64
CA SER A 271 12.19 -4.05 4.69
C SER A 271 12.63 -4.54 3.32
N ASP A 272 11.69 -4.59 2.36
CA ASP A 272 11.95 -5.09 1.01
C ASP A 272 12.40 -3.97 0.06
N LEU A 273 12.00 -2.73 0.34
CA LEU A 273 12.40 -1.52 -0.38
C LEU A 273 13.12 -0.59 0.58
N THR A 274 14.30 -0.10 0.17
CA THR A 274 15.13 0.82 0.98
C THR A 274 15.87 1.81 0.08
N PRO A 275 16.42 2.90 0.63
CA PRO A 275 17.21 3.86 -0.14
C PRO A 275 18.49 3.29 -0.78
N GLU A 276 18.94 2.10 -0.37
CA GLU A 276 20.10 1.37 -0.92
C GLU A 276 19.71 0.40 -2.05
N ARG A 277 18.39 0.19 -2.27
CA ARG A 277 17.87 -0.76 -3.25
C ARG A 277 17.10 -0.05 -4.35
N THR A 278 17.39 -0.42 -5.58
CA THR A 278 16.71 0.17 -6.74
C THR A 278 15.43 -0.58 -7.09
N PRO A 279 14.49 0.07 -7.79
CA PRO A 279 13.31 -0.61 -8.33
C PRO A 279 13.66 -1.76 -9.28
N LEU A 280 14.78 -1.69 -9.99
CA LEU A 280 15.21 -2.74 -10.90
C LEU A 280 15.62 -4.00 -10.14
N GLU A 281 16.36 -3.84 -9.04
CA GLU A 281 16.69 -4.94 -8.13
C GLU A 281 15.45 -5.51 -7.45
N ALA A 282 14.49 -4.65 -7.07
CA ALA A 282 13.23 -5.07 -6.46
C ALA A 282 12.26 -5.78 -7.44
N GLY A 283 12.57 -5.77 -8.75
CA GLY A 283 11.70 -6.33 -9.78
C GLY A 283 10.48 -5.46 -10.09
N LEU A 284 10.55 -4.16 -9.77
CA LEU A 284 9.51 -3.16 -9.99
C LEU A 284 9.73 -2.32 -11.25
N GLY A 285 10.54 -2.77 -12.18
CA GLY A 285 10.88 -2.05 -13.41
C GLY A 285 9.67 -1.66 -14.28
N LEU A 286 8.53 -2.34 -14.14
CA LEU A 286 7.27 -1.97 -14.81
C LEU A 286 6.71 -0.61 -14.33
N PHE A 287 7.10 -0.17 -13.14
CA PHE A 287 6.69 1.11 -12.54
C PHE A 287 7.77 2.19 -12.70
N VAL A 288 8.76 1.95 -13.57
CA VAL A 288 9.83 2.89 -13.90
C VAL A 288 9.80 3.17 -15.41
N ASP A 289 9.41 4.38 -15.78
CA ASP A 289 9.42 4.78 -17.19
C ASP A 289 10.73 5.50 -17.55
N LEU A 290 11.73 4.74 -17.96
CA LEU A 290 13.03 5.28 -18.39
C LEU A 290 12.96 6.05 -19.71
N THR A 291 11.81 6.05 -20.42
CA THR A 291 11.62 6.83 -21.65
C THR A 291 11.29 8.30 -21.36
N LYS A 292 10.90 8.64 -20.14
CA LYS A 292 10.74 10.03 -19.73
C LYS A 292 12.05 10.80 -19.88
N ARG A 293 11.94 12.09 -20.20
CA ARG A 293 13.10 12.95 -20.37
C ARG A 293 13.95 13.02 -19.09
N GLU A 294 13.28 13.20 -17.93
CA GLU A 294 13.94 13.34 -16.64
C GLU A 294 13.04 12.86 -15.50
N PHE A 295 13.64 12.31 -14.46
CA PHE A 295 13.10 12.16 -13.11
C PHE A 295 14.24 11.86 -12.13
N ILE A 296 14.01 12.08 -10.83
CA ILE A 296 15.03 11.86 -9.81
C ILE A 296 15.45 10.40 -9.80
N GLY A 297 16.76 10.13 -9.91
CA GLY A 297 17.36 8.78 -9.96
C GLY A 297 17.41 8.14 -11.34
N ARG A 298 16.88 8.78 -12.40
CA ARG A 298 16.84 8.21 -13.76
C ARG A 298 18.23 7.81 -14.30
N GLU A 299 19.22 8.68 -14.16
CA GLU A 299 20.58 8.43 -14.68
C GLU A 299 21.18 7.19 -14.06
N ALA A 300 21.08 7.03 -12.74
CA ALA A 300 21.55 5.85 -12.03
C ALA A 300 20.84 4.57 -12.51
N LEU A 301 19.52 4.63 -12.71
CA LEU A 301 18.74 3.49 -13.20
C LEU A 301 19.05 3.15 -14.66
N CYS A 302 19.33 4.13 -15.52
CA CYS A 302 19.79 3.88 -16.89
C CYS A 302 21.14 3.17 -16.88
N ALA A 303 22.11 3.65 -16.12
CA ALA A 303 23.41 3.02 -15.98
C ALA A 303 23.32 1.59 -15.41
N GLN A 304 22.47 1.38 -14.41
CA GLN A 304 22.23 0.05 -13.86
C GLN A 304 21.55 -0.89 -14.85
N LYS A 305 20.64 -0.38 -15.69
CA LYS A 305 20.00 -1.18 -16.74
C LYS A 305 21.01 -1.66 -17.79
N GLU A 306 22.00 -0.84 -18.12
CA GLU A 306 23.08 -1.18 -19.06
C GLU A 306 24.08 -2.17 -18.44
N SER A 307 24.49 -1.95 -17.20
CA SER A 307 25.47 -2.81 -16.50
C SER A 307 24.88 -4.11 -15.95
N GLY A 308 23.54 -4.17 -15.81
CA GLY A 308 22.83 -5.26 -15.15
C GLY A 308 22.76 -5.10 -13.62
N ILE A 309 21.79 -5.78 -13.01
CA ILE A 309 21.64 -5.86 -11.56
C ILE A 309 22.51 -6.98 -10.98
N LYS A 310 23.05 -6.78 -9.79
CA LYS A 310 23.83 -7.82 -9.08
C LYS A 310 22.97 -8.72 -8.20
N GLN A 311 21.92 -8.16 -7.62
CA GLN A 311 20.98 -8.86 -6.77
C GLN A 311 19.54 -8.62 -7.23
N ARG A 312 18.64 -9.55 -6.89
CA ARG A 312 17.22 -9.44 -7.22
C ARG A 312 16.37 -9.87 -6.06
N LEU A 313 15.37 -9.05 -5.73
CA LEU A 313 14.31 -9.42 -4.77
C LEU A 313 13.50 -10.60 -5.33
N SER A 314 13.63 -11.74 -4.69
CA SER A 314 13.08 -13.02 -5.12
C SER A 314 12.05 -13.53 -4.12
N ALA A 315 11.06 -14.27 -4.60
CA ALA A 315 10.10 -14.97 -3.75
C ALA A 315 10.65 -16.36 -3.40
N LEU A 316 10.59 -16.72 -2.13
CA LEU A 316 11.15 -17.95 -1.58
C LEU A 316 10.06 -18.74 -0.84
N LYS A 317 10.00 -20.05 -1.11
CA LYS A 317 9.04 -20.95 -0.48
C LYS A 317 9.74 -22.20 0.04
N ALA A 318 9.46 -22.58 1.28
CA ALA A 318 9.94 -23.84 1.84
C ALA A 318 9.42 -25.03 1.03
N THR A 319 10.30 -26.00 0.75
CA THR A 319 9.96 -27.25 0.04
C THR A 319 9.65 -28.41 0.98
N GLY A 320 9.74 -28.20 2.29
CA GLY A 320 9.44 -29.16 3.33
C GLY A 320 9.03 -28.47 4.63
N LYS A 321 8.94 -29.23 5.71
CA LYS A 321 8.68 -28.68 7.05
C LYS A 321 9.82 -27.75 7.48
N SER A 322 9.49 -26.55 7.87
CA SER A 322 10.41 -25.55 8.41
C SER A 322 9.72 -24.66 9.44
N PRO A 323 10.45 -24.01 10.33
CA PRO A 323 9.92 -22.88 11.07
C PRO A 323 9.50 -21.75 10.11
N PRO A 324 8.64 -20.82 10.56
CA PRO A 324 8.31 -19.63 9.78
C PRO A 324 9.57 -18.87 9.35
N PHE A 325 9.60 -18.40 8.11
CA PHE A 325 10.67 -17.52 7.65
C PHE A 325 10.54 -16.15 8.33
N ARG A 326 11.68 -15.46 8.49
CA ARG A 326 11.77 -14.11 9.07
C ARG A 326 12.83 -13.30 8.30
N SER A 327 12.74 -11.97 8.41
CA SER A 327 13.78 -11.08 7.92
C SER A 327 15.16 -11.45 8.51
N HIS A 328 16.20 -11.13 7.76
CA HIS A 328 17.60 -11.36 8.11
C HIS A 328 18.05 -12.83 8.20
N TYR A 329 17.21 -13.78 7.77
CA TYR A 329 17.69 -15.15 7.64
C TYR A 329 18.55 -15.26 6.37
N PRO A 330 19.82 -15.76 6.49
CA PRO A 330 20.69 -15.92 5.36
C PRO A 330 20.23 -17.05 4.45
N VAL A 331 20.44 -16.85 3.14
CA VAL A 331 20.11 -17.80 2.08
C VAL A 331 21.40 -18.38 1.51
N PHE A 332 21.45 -19.70 1.38
CA PHE A 332 22.60 -20.45 0.89
C PHE A 332 22.28 -21.25 -0.37
N ALA A 333 23.30 -21.41 -1.21
CA ALA A 333 23.35 -22.42 -2.27
C ALA A 333 24.65 -23.22 -2.12
N GLY A 334 24.55 -24.49 -1.73
CA GLY A 334 25.70 -25.25 -1.23
C GLY A 334 26.30 -24.57 0.01
N GLU A 335 27.62 -24.40 0.06
CA GLU A 335 28.29 -23.77 1.20
C GLU A 335 28.29 -22.22 1.13
N GLY A 336 27.97 -21.63 -0.02
CA GLY A 336 28.03 -20.19 -0.22
C GLY A 336 26.75 -19.46 0.23
N LYS A 337 26.88 -18.34 0.99
CA LYS A 337 25.78 -17.41 1.22
C LYS A 337 25.51 -16.66 -0.09
N VAL A 338 24.27 -16.76 -0.61
CA VAL A 338 23.85 -16.17 -1.88
C VAL A 338 22.85 -15.03 -1.71
N GLY A 339 22.42 -14.77 -0.48
CA GLY A 339 21.48 -13.69 -0.20
C GLY A 339 20.97 -13.69 1.22
N GLU A 340 19.89 -12.93 1.42
CA GLU A 340 19.23 -12.76 2.72
C GLU A 340 17.75 -12.45 2.56
N LEU A 341 16.92 -12.96 3.47
CA LEU A 341 15.49 -12.62 3.53
C LEU A 341 15.29 -11.20 4.05
N THR A 342 14.39 -10.48 3.44
CA THR A 342 13.94 -9.15 3.88
C THR A 342 12.57 -9.21 4.56
N SER A 343 11.74 -10.18 4.14
CA SER A 343 10.42 -10.47 4.75
C SER A 343 10.19 -11.97 4.82
N GLY A 344 9.40 -12.42 5.78
CA GLY A 344 9.09 -13.84 5.90
C GLY A 344 7.96 -14.14 6.89
N THR A 345 7.16 -15.16 6.57
CA THR A 345 6.05 -15.62 7.40
C THR A 345 5.75 -17.11 7.19
N GLN A 346 4.84 -17.64 8.01
CA GLN A 346 4.12 -18.88 7.69
C GLN A 346 2.88 -18.49 6.89
N SER A 347 2.76 -18.94 5.64
CA SER A 347 1.60 -18.66 4.80
C SER A 347 0.40 -19.48 5.27
N PRO A 348 -0.73 -18.85 5.64
CA PRO A 348 -1.94 -19.59 5.97
C PRO A 348 -2.57 -20.29 4.76
N THR A 349 -2.51 -19.68 3.56
CA THR A 349 -3.08 -20.28 2.34
C THR A 349 -2.24 -21.44 1.82
N LEU A 350 -0.90 -21.29 1.78
CA LEU A 350 -0.02 -22.30 1.19
C LEU A 350 0.44 -23.37 2.20
N GLY A 351 0.22 -23.15 3.49
CA GLY A 351 0.58 -24.08 4.57
C GLY A 351 2.09 -24.25 4.81
N VAL A 352 2.92 -23.41 4.21
CA VAL A 352 4.39 -23.48 4.29
C VAL A 352 5.00 -22.11 4.56
N ALA A 353 6.26 -22.09 5.00
CA ALA A 353 6.99 -20.84 5.15
C ALA A 353 7.32 -20.22 3.80
N ILE A 354 7.10 -18.91 3.72
CA ILE A 354 7.38 -18.08 2.54
C ILE A 354 8.13 -16.81 2.93
N GLY A 355 8.85 -16.22 1.98
CA GLY A 355 9.54 -14.96 2.18
C GLY A 355 9.88 -14.24 0.89
N LEU A 356 10.29 -12.99 1.04
CA LEU A 356 11.00 -12.22 0.03
C LEU A 356 12.45 -12.04 0.49
N GLY A 357 13.38 -11.98 -0.45
CA GLY A 357 14.79 -11.74 -0.13
C GLY A 357 15.62 -11.41 -1.35
N TYR A 358 16.68 -10.66 -1.15
CA TYR A 358 17.62 -10.35 -2.20
C TYR A 358 18.61 -11.49 -2.37
N LEU A 359 18.66 -12.04 -3.57
CA LEU A 359 19.61 -13.07 -3.97
C LEU A 359 20.53 -12.53 -5.06
N ASN A 360 21.78 -13.02 -5.08
CA ASN A 360 22.64 -12.83 -6.23
C ASN A 360 21.93 -13.32 -7.49
N VAL A 361 22.05 -12.57 -8.59
CA VAL A 361 21.19 -12.74 -9.77
C VAL A 361 21.26 -14.14 -10.40
N GLU A 362 22.42 -14.80 -10.31
CA GLU A 362 22.65 -16.18 -10.77
C GLU A 362 21.80 -17.22 -9.99
N PHE A 363 21.40 -16.91 -8.74
CA PHE A 363 20.57 -17.78 -7.91
C PHE A 363 19.11 -17.30 -7.82
N ALA A 364 18.74 -16.22 -8.52
CA ALA A 364 17.43 -15.59 -8.42
C ALA A 364 16.41 -16.13 -9.46
N GLN A 365 16.73 -17.17 -10.18
CA GLN A 365 15.85 -17.74 -11.21
C GLN A 365 14.77 -18.64 -10.59
N PRO A 366 13.53 -18.59 -11.09
CA PRO A 366 12.47 -19.50 -10.64
C PRO A 366 12.87 -20.97 -10.74
N ARG A 367 12.53 -21.76 -9.73
CA ARG A 367 12.89 -23.18 -9.52
C ARG A 367 14.33 -23.42 -9.03
N GLN A 368 15.13 -22.37 -8.83
CA GLN A 368 16.44 -22.50 -8.20
C GLN A 368 16.25 -23.05 -6.78
N LYS A 369 16.98 -24.08 -6.42
CA LYS A 369 17.03 -24.67 -5.08
C LYS A 369 18.01 -23.86 -4.23
N VAL A 370 17.58 -23.52 -3.03
CA VAL A 370 18.35 -22.80 -2.02
C VAL A 370 18.02 -23.34 -0.63
N GLU A 371 18.74 -22.90 0.37
CA GLU A 371 18.48 -23.24 1.76
C GLU A 371 18.41 -21.97 2.60
N ILE A 372 17.48 -21.94 3.55
CA ILE A 372 17.35 -20.84 4.50
C ILE A 372 17.94 -21.31 5.84
N GLU A 373 18.89 -20.59 6.38
CA GLU A 373 19.47 -20.90 7.68
C GLU A 373 18.65 -20.25 8.79
N ILE A 374 18.16 -21.08 9.70
CA ILE A 374 17.37 -20.66 10.86
C ILE A 374 18.00 -21.27 12.10
N ARG A 375 18.55 -20.45 12.98
CA ARG A 375 19.20 -20.88 14.23
C ARG A 375 20.28 -21.96 14.00
N GLY A 376 21.12 -21.76 13.00
CA GLY A 376 22.22 -22.66 12.65
C GLY A 376 21.81 -23.97 11.93
N ARG A 377 20.53 -24.09 11.52
CA ARG A 377 20.04 -25.22 10.72
C ARG A 377 19.55 -24.73 9.37
N ARG A 378 19.88 -25.47 8.31
CA ARG A 378 19.47 -25.17 6.94
C ARG A 378 18.18 -25.91 6.58
N TYR A 379 17.22 -25.19 6.00
CA TYR A 379 15.93 -25.69 5.57
C TYR A 379 15.79 -25.48 4.07
N ALA A 380 15.43 -26.53 3.35
CA ALA A 380 15.29 -26.49 1.90
C ALA A 380 14.17 -25.56 1.45
N ALA A 381 14.47 -24.72 0.48
CA ALA A 381 13.55 -23.79 -0.13
C ALA A 381 13.78 -23.71 -1.65
N GLY A 382 12.83 -23.15 -2.35
CA GLY A 382 12.93 -22.86 -3.78
C GLY A 382 12.59 -21.41 -4.08
N VAL A 383 13.19 -20.87 -5.12
CA VAL A 383 12.81 -19.59 -5.71
C VAL A 383 11.54 -19.79 -6.53
N GLU A 384 10.52 -18.99 -6.25
CA GLU A 384 9.21 -19.06 -6.88
C GLU A 384 8.96 -17.91 -7.87
N ARG A 385 8.02 -18.12 -8.78
CA ARG A 385 7.48 -17.02 -9.59
C ARG A 385 6.59 -16.12 -8.74
N LYS A 386 6.68 -14.81 -8.93
CA LYS A 386 5.77 -13.84 -8.31
C LYS A 386 4.47 -13.73 -9.14
N PRO A 387 3.29 -13.67 -8.53
CA PRO A 387 3.02 -13.88 -7.11
C PRO A 387 3.03 -15.36 -6.73
N MET A 388 3.24 -15.68 -5.44
CA MET A 388 3.17 -17.04 -4.91
C MET A 388 1.72 -17.53 -4.77
N TYR A 389 0.80 -16.61 -4.51
CA TYR A 389 -0.65 -16.82 -4.48
C TYR A 389 -1.32 -16.06 -5.62
N LYS A 390 -2.28 -16.70 -6.28
CA LYS A 390 -3.15 -16.05 -7.28
C LYS A 390 -4.59 -16.20 -6.83
N SER A 391 -5.30 -15.05 -6.74
CA SER A 391 -6.73 -15.05 -6.46
C SER A 391 -7.49 -15.91 -7.46
N LEU A 392 -8.46 -16.66 -6.96
CA LEU A 392 -9.38 -17.46 -7.77
C LEU A 392 -10.50 -16.60 -8.37
N THR A 393 -10.71 -15.40 -7.83
CA THR A 393 -11.71 -14.47 -8.35
C THR A 393 -11.20 -13.82 -9.63
N PRO A 394 -11.97 -13.90 -10.74
CA PRO A 394 -11.59 -13.22 -11.97
C PRO A 394 -11.40 -11.73 -11.71
N ARG A 395 -10.22 -11.24 -12.06
CA ARG A 395 -9.92 -9.80 -11.98
C ARG A 395 -10.57 -9.13 -13.20
N LYS A 396 -11.88 -8.77 -13.06
CA LYS A 396 -12.62 -8.01 -14.09
C LYS A 396 -12.19 -6.54 -14.11
#